data_212ebe892b9b9199f5034377a0f17509
#
_entry.id   212ebe892b9b9199f5034377a0f17509
#
_cell.length_a   1.000
_cell.length_b   1.000
_cell.length_c   1.000
_cell.angle_alpha   90.00
_cell.angle_beta   90.00
_cell.angle_gamma   90.00
#
_symmetry.space_group_name_H-M   'P 1'
#
loop_
_entity.id
_entity.type
_entity.pdbx_description
1 polymer ?
#
loop_
_entity_poly.entity_id
_entity_poly.type
_entity_poly.pdbx_seq_one_letter_code
_entity_poly.pdbx_strand_id
1 'polypeptide(L)'
;MPLSRSKRGLASTCAVLLTLGLATAARASADGTFAPALIVDGPSTGVSLLGDVEMAFDSSAVVSYVRSDEGADHAFISMLASGAPQPPVRVDPGQPAVIGKPVAGISNGGRMTVVYANSAGLWARVQIAPGQPFSAPQQLGGPGANSPSLDMAPITGVAYLAWAENGSVRAAYLPRRVSNYTVYTGAANINPASSAGSTPELAPKVSTSADGTGVVAFGEVDGATTRIGVRRLVRGAFSSVVMSAAAESLDGQVGGSADRPAIAMQADSSFAWVVFSQSFADGARRAVVRRLRASTLEAPKALAGGAAIGAGAGPTVATNDRGSGIITVQAADGTIWASIIRRSAVTGATALGSSPAQDATAASTFAVDQFGVSAWLQAPGQEIIARNIAEDDALPTPPAFGAATTLSVPAFGAVEAAGGLDLATDRYGDSVIAFTQGPLGSRSVAVASFSLPPKPVRLIGNAFWRSSVLPPLSWWASSRGWPALGYRVYIDQKLAGTSTTTAFTPVSALAEGTHKWRVESFDRSGQVVSSSLGDLKIDTTIPKLKVKLSGSGFGVMVSGTAIDAQPPQGSGLATVKINFGDGSPSVTSKKTAFRLRHSFLRSGNLIVTVTATDRAGNKAVFTSKVKAKVKAA
;
A
#
# COMPACT_ATOMS: atom_id res chain seq x y z
N MET A 1 55.41 4.54 65.62
CA MET A 1 54.57 4.37 66.81
C MET A 1 53.14 4.31 66.41
N PRO A 2 52.34 3.58 67.08
CA PRO A 2 51.80 2.30 66.66
C PRO A 2 50.27 2.23 66.73
N LEU A 3 49.76 1.06 66.29
CA LEU A 3 48.56 0.32 66.76
C LEU A 3 47.20 0.83 66.24
N SER A 4 46.26 0.01 65.85
CA SER A 4 45.98 -1.42 66.17
C SER A 4 44.97 -2.02 65.24
N ARG A 5 45.10 -3.27 65.02
CA ARG A 5 44.22 -4.32 64.53
C ARG A 5 42.74 -4.22 64.92
N SER A 6 41.88 -4.60 64.02
CA SER A 6 40.87 -5.61 64.35
C SER A 6 40.39 -6.40 63.15
N LYS A 7 40.37 -7.68 63.27
CA LYS A 7 39.92 -8.75 62.35
C LYS A 7 38.40 -8.90 62.44
N ARG A 8 37.82 -9.33 61.35
CA ARG A 8 36.71 -10.31 61.11
C ARG A 8 35.87 -9.78 59.93
N GLY A 9 35.41 -10.56 58.97
CA GLY A 9 35.32 -11.97 58.75
C GLY A 9 35.02 -12.22 57.29
N LEU A 10 35.41 -13.36 56.77
CA LEU A 10 35.07 -13.86 55.45
C LEU A 10 33.52 -14.00 55.29
N ALA A 11 32.98 -13.41 54.26
CA ALA A 11 31.75 -13.88 53.66
C ALA A 11 32.01 -14.05 52.16
N SER A 12 32.08 -15.29 51.74
CA SER A 12 32.16 -15.74 50.34
C SER A 12 30.84 -15.39 49.67
N THR A 13 30.83 -14.34 48.86
CA THR A 13 29.70 -14.07 47.98
C THR A 13 30.06 -14.55 46.59
N CYS A 14 29.51 -15.69 46.18
CA CYS A 14 29.51 -16.15 44.80
C CYS A 14 28.81 -15.06 43.97
N ALA A 15 29.60 -14.30 43.24
CA ALA A 15 29.10 -13.48 42.15
C ALA A 15 28.76 -14.41 40.99
N VAL A 16 27.50 -14.76 40.85
CA VAL A 16 26.94 -15.30 39.60
C VAL A 16 26.97 -14.16 38.61
N LEU A 17 27.97 -14.15 37.73
CA LEU A 17 27.93 -13.37 36.49
C LEU A 17 26.78 -13.91 35.63
N LEU A 18 25.62 -13.28 35.74
CA LEU A 18 24.59 -13.34 34.70
C LEU A 18 25.17 -12.57 33.51
N THR A 19 25.83 -13.27 32.59
CA THR A 19 25.99 -12.79 31.22
C THR A 19 24.58 -12.72 30.62
N LEU A 20 23.94 -11.55 30.71
CA LEU A 20 22.88 -11.20 29.78
C LEU A 20 23.54 -11.22 28.37
N GLY A 21 23.45 -12.35 27.73
CA GLY A 21 23.55 -12.39 26.27
C GLY A 21 22.40 -11.53 25.77
N LEU A 22 22.72 -10.29 25.39
CA LEU A 22 21.94 -9.57 24.40
C LEU A 22 22.02 -10.43 23.13
N ALA A 23 21.13 -11.39 23.02
CA ALA A 23 20.70 -11.86 21.73
C ALA A 23 20.11 -10.59 21.07
N THR A 24 20.93 -9.93 20.26
CA THR A 24 20.41 -9.12 19.17
C THR A 24 19.58 -10.11 18.36
N ALA A 25 18.27 -10.15 18.66
CA ALA A 25 17.34 -10.75 17.73
C ALA A 25 17.60 -10.00 16.42
N ALA A 26 18.27 -10.69 15.49
CA ALA A 26 18.22 -10.27 14.09
C ALA A 26 16.73 -10.04 13.86
N ARG A 27 16.34 -8.78 13.62
CA ARG A 27 14.99 -8.47 13.18
C ARG A 27 14.75 -9.40 12.02
N ALA A 28 13.79 -10.31 12.17
CA ALA A 28 13.39 -11.20 11.10
C ALA A 28 13.21 -10.34 9.85
N SER A 29 13.76 -10.79 8.74
CA SER A 29 13.49 -10.25 7.41
C SER A 29 12.02 -9.88 7.35
N ALA A 30 11.70 -8.71 6.83
CA ALA A 30 10.36 -8.12 6.79
C ALA A 30 9.25 -9.17 6.89
N ASP A 31 8.41 -9.06 7.90
CA ASP A 31 7.38 -10.05 8.25
C ASP A 31 6.31 -10.25 7.14
N GLY A 32 6.57 -9.80 5.91
CA GLY A 32 5.70 -9.95 4.76
C GLY A 32 5.80 -11.32 4.12
N THR A 33 4.79 -11.69 3.37
CA THR A 33 4.66 -12.98 2.69
C THR A 33 4.34 -12.80 1.22
N PHE A 34 5.01 -13.56 0.37
CA PHE A 34 4.66 -13.67 -1.04
C PHE A 34 3.48 -14.63 -1.22
N ALA A 35 2.49 -14.23 -2.00
CA ALA A 35 1.42 -15.11 -2.47
C ALA A 35 1.70 -15.54 -3.91
N PRO A 36 1.38 -16.80 -4.28
CA PRO A 36 1.53 -17.31 -5.64
C PRO A 36 0.76 -16.48 -6.66
N ALA A 37 1.20 -16.54 -7.92
CA ALA A 37 0.57 -15.82 -9.01
C ALA A 37 -0.87 -16.27 -9.26
N LEU A 38 -1.69 -15.30 -9.63
CA LEU A 38 -3.03 -15.46 -10.19
C LEU A 38 -3.02 -15.05 -11.65
N ILE A 39 -3.84 -15.72 -12.43
CA ILE A 39 -4.07 -15.33 -13.81
C ILE A 39 -4.93 -14.05 -13.85
N VAL A 40 -4.43 -13.06 -14.59
CA VAL A 40 -5.15 -11.84 -14.96
C VAL A 40 -5.95 -12.10 -16.23
N ASP A 41 -5.30 -12.70 -17.23
CA ASP A 41 -5.88 -13.05 -18.53
C ASP A 41 -5.16 -14.23 -19.15
N GLY A 42 -5.88 -15.06 -19.88
CA GLY A 42 -5.33 -16.27 -20.50
C GLY A 42 -5.54 -17.54 -19.64
N PRO A 43 -4.90 -18.68 -20.02
CA PRO A 43 -4.02 -18.86 -21.18
C PRO A 43 -4.79 -18.68 -22.49
N SER A 44 -4.22 -17.93 -23.42
CA SER A 44 -4.84 -17.71 -24.72
C SER A 44 -3.79 -17.53 -25.83
N THR A 45 -4.18 -17.77 -27.07
CA THR A 45 -3.34 -17.50 -28.24
C THR A 45 -3.11 -16.00 -28.44
N GLY A 46 -3.94 -15.15 -27.81
CA GLY A 46 -3.91 -13.71 -28.00
C GLY A 46 -3.01 -12.95 -27.03
N VAL A 47 -2.70 -13.46 -25.84
CA VAL A 47 -1.83 -12.76 -24.90
C VAL A 47 -0.40 -12.73 -25.42
N SER A 48 0.16 -11.54 -25.65
CA SER A 48 1.49 -11.40 -26.26
C SER A 48 2.52 -10.72 -25.34
N LEU A 49 2.21 -9.57 -24.77
CA LEU A 49 3.16 -8.76 -24.03
C LEU A 49 2.54 -8.20 -22.73
N LEU A 50 3.30 -8.22 -21.66
CA LEU A 50 3.05 -7.37 -20.51
C LEU A 50 3.38 -5.92 -20.91
N GLY A 51 2.53 -4.99 -20.55
CA GLY A 51 2.77 -3.56 -20.65
C GLY A 51 3.52 -3.07 -19.41
N ASP A 52 2.74 -2.67 -18.41
CA ASP A 52 3.19 -2.00 -17.21
C ASP A 52 2.31 -2.40 -16.01
N VAL A 53 2.85 -2.33 -14.81
CA VAL A 53 2.06 -2.41 -13.58
C VAL A 53 2.33 -1.20 -12.71
N GLU A 54 1.27 -0.55 -12.27
CA GLU A 54 1.34 0.64 -11.43
C GLU A 54 0.48 0.51 -10.19
N MET A 55 0.93 1.11 -9.09
CA MET A 55 0.23 1.10 -7.81
C MET A 55 0.34 2.44 -7.11
N ALA A 56 -0.81 2.98 -6.73
CA ALA A 56 -0.88 4.20 -5.94
C ALA A 56 -0.64 3.94 -4.44
N PHE A 57 -0.44 5.01 -3.67
CA PHE A 57 -0.18 4.92 -2.22
C PHE A 57 -1.35 4.35 -1.41
N ASP A 58 -2.57 4.40 -1.92
CA ASP A 58 -3.77 3.81 -1.32
C ASP A 58 -4.01 2.36 -1.75
N SER A 59 -3.03 1.75 -2.40
CA SER A 59 -3.06 0.38 -2.90
C SER A 59 -3.99 0.15 -4.11
N SER A 60 -4.52 1.20 -4.72
CA SER A 60 -5.16 1.10 -6.03
C SER A 60 -4.10 0.70 -7.05
N ALA A 61 -4.33 -0.37 -7.81
CA ALA A 61 -3.34 -0.88 -8.77
C ALA A 61 -3.97 -1.27 -10.11
N VAL A 62 -3.16 -1.19 -11.16
CA VAL A 62 -3.54 -1.53 -12.53
C VAL A 62 -2.40 -2.25 -13.24
N VAL A 63 -2.73 -3.25 -14.03
CA VAL A 63 -1.81 -3.90 -14.97
C VAL A 63 -2.31 -3.66 -16.39
N SER A 64 -1.41 -3.27 -17.29
CA SER A 64 -1.66 -3.11 -18.72
C SER A 64 -0.97 -4.21 -19.51
N TYR A 65 -1.54 -4.63 -20.63
CA TYR A 65 -0.98 -5.68 -21.47
C TYR A 65 -1.58 -5.65 -22.89
N VAL A 66 -0.95 -6.39 -23.79
CA VAL A 66 -1.45 -6.62 -25.15
C VAL A 66 -2.10 -7.97 -25.25
N ARG A 67 -3.30 -7.99 -25.83
CA ARG A 67 -4.01 -9.21 -26.20
C ARG A 67 -4.57 -9.07 -27.60
N SER A 68 -4.42 -10.12 -28.41
CA SER A 68 -5.09 -10.23 -29.69
C SER A 68 -6.59 -10.47 -29.47
N ASP A 69 -7.41 -9.65 -30.07
CA ASP A 69 -8.86 -9.71 -30.04
C ASP A 69 -9.37 -9.37 -31.45
N GLU A 70 -10.34 -10.14 -31.96
CA GLU A 70 -10.87 -9.96 -33.31
C GLU A 70 -9.80 -10.02 -34.43
N GLY A 71 -8.68 -10.74 -34.17
CA GLY A 71 -7.58 -10.92 -35.14
C GLY A 71 -6.55 -9.79 -35.18
N ALA A 72 -6.59 -8.87 -34.25
CA ALA A 72 -5.63 -7.77 -34.11
C ALA A 72 -5.18 -7.57 -32.65
N ASP A 73 -3.99 -7.05 -32.45
CA ASP A 73 -3.45 -6.74 -31.12
C ASP A 73 -4.06 -5.47 -30.54
N HIS A 74 -4.57 -5.55 -29.33
CA HIS A 74 -5.26 -4.48 -28.63
C HIS A 74 -4.72 -4.28 -27.22
N ALA A 75 -4.84 -3.05 -26.69
CA ALA A 75 -4.46 -2.71 -25.34
C ALA A 75 -5.58 -3.07 -24.34
N PHE A 76 -5.22 -3.82 -23.33
CA PHE A 76 -6.08 -4.20 -22.22
C PHE A 76 -5.50 -3.75 -20.89
N ILE A 77 -6.37 -3.55 -19.92
CA ILE A 77 -6.01 -3.37 -18.52
C ILE A 77 -6.82 -4.31 -17.63
N SER A 78 -6.27 -4.62 -16.46
CA SER A 78 -7.02 -5.16 -15.34
C SER A 78 -6.69 -4.36 -14.08
N MET A 79 -7.73 -3.93 -13.36
CA MET A 79 -7.57 -3.37 -12.03
C MET A 79 -7.28 -4.48 -11.04
N LEU A 80 -6.49 -4.17 -10.01
CA LEU A 80 -6.14 -5.12 -8.97
C LEU A 80 -6.74 -4.66 -7.63
N ALA A 81 -7.56 -5.48 -7.02
CA ALA A 81 -8.10 -5.26 -5.69
C ALA A 81 -7.33 -6.11 -4.68
N SER A 82 -6.50 -5.50 -3.84
CA SER A 82 -5.60 -6.21 -2.91
C SER A 82 -4.79 -7.31 -3.61
N GLY A 83 -4.22 -6.99 -4.75
CA GLY A 83 -3.48 -7.93 -5.59
C GLY A 83 -4.34 -8.96 -6.36
N ALA A 84 -5.67 -8.93 -6.24
CA ALA A 84 -6.57 -9.78 -7.00
C ALA A 84 -7.02 -9.12 -8.30
N PRO A 85 -6.85 -9.76 -9.48
CA PRO A 85 -7.26 -9.19 -10.74
C PRO A 85 -8.78 -9.07 -10.85
N GLN A 86 -9.22 -7.96 -11.47
CA GLN A 86 -10.60 -7.73 -11.89
C GLN A 86 -10.75 -8.09 -13.38
N PRO A 87 -11.97 -8.24 -13.89
CA PRO A 87 -12.17 -8.54 -15.30
C PRO A 87 -11.44 -7.57 -16.23
N PRO A 88 -10.80 -8.07 -17.30
CA PRO A 88 -10.09 -7.26 -18.27
C PRO A 88 -10.98 -6.23 -18.99
N VAL A 89 -10.42 -5.06 -19.27
CA VAL A 89 -11.08 -3.98 -20.02
C VAL A 89 -10.21 -3.59 -21.20
N ARG A 90 -10.78 -3.64 -22.42
CA ARG A 90 -10.13 -3.14 -23.63
C ARG A 90 -10.17 -1.60 -23.63
N VAL A 91 -9.01 -0.97 -23.84
CA VAL A 91 -8.88 0.49 -23.73
C VAL A 91 -8.75 1.23 -25.06
N ASP A 92 -8.68 0.52 -26.17
CA ASP A 92 -8.53 1.04 -27.53
C ASP A 92 -9.68 0.68 -28.48
N PRO A 93 -10.97 0.68 -28.07
CA PRO A 93 -12.06 0.29 -28.94
C PRO A 93 -12.12 1.18 -30.18
N GLY A 94 -12.29 0.56 -31.36
CA GLY A 94 -12.38 1.26 -32.64
C GLY A 94 -11.05 1.85 -33.15
N GLN A 95 -9.91 1.51 -32.50
CA GLN A 95 -8.58 1.92 -32.94
C GLN A 95 -7.87 0.80 -33.73
N PRO A 96 -6.91 1.15 -34.60
CA PRO A 96 -6.02 0.18 -35.24
C PRO A 96 -5.25 -0.66 -34.21
N ALA A 97 -4.69 -1.79 -34.68
CA ALA A 97 -3.86 -2.65 -33.85
C ALA A 97 -2.76 -1.90 -33.10
N VAL A 98 -2.59 -2.24 -31.82
CA VAL A 98 -1.56 -1.66 -30.95
C VAL A 98 -0.17 -2.16 -31.35
N ILE A 99 0.81 -1.28 -31.30
CA ILE A 99 2.22 -1.56 -31.55
C ILE A 99 3.00 -1.39 -30.26
N GLY A 100 3.72 -2.44 -29.84
CA GLY A 100 4.52 -2.41 -28.61
C GLY A 100 3.71 -2.45 -27.33
N LYS A 101 4.31 -2.03 -26.24
CA LYS A 101 3.75 -2.13 -24.88
C LYS A 101 2.88 -0.92 -24.55
N PRO A 102 1.63 -1.12 -24.11
CA PRO A 102 0.86 -0.04 -23.48
C PRO A 102 1.46 0.28 -22.10
N VAL A 103 1.35 1.52 -21.64
CA VAL A 103 1.74 1.96 -20.32
C VAL A 103 0.55 2.53 -19.57
N ALA A 104 0.51 2.36 -18.26
CA ALA A 104 -0.58 2.83 -17.41
C ALA A 104 -0.03 3.62 -16.22
N GLY A 105 -0.82 4.54 -15.70
CA GLY A 105 -0.53 5.26 -14.46
C GLY A 105 -1.79 5.37 -13.62
N ILE A 106 -1.66 5.24 -12.30
CA ILE A 106 -2.77 5.30 -11.36
C ILE A 106 -2.41 6.15 -10.15
N SER A 107 -3.37 6.89 -9.61
CA SER A 107 -3.20 7.68 -8.39
C SER A 107 -4.24 7.33 -7.35
N ASN A 108 -4.03 7.80 -6.12
CA ASN A 108 -4.97 7.61 -5.01
C ASN A 108 -6.40 7.93 -5.40
N GLY A 109 -7.33 7.06 -5.01
CA GLY A 109 -8.73 7.13 -5.42
C GLY A 109 -9.01 6.51 -6.79
N GLY A 110 -8.02 5.83 -7.41
CA GLY A 110 -8.20 5.04 -8.62
C GLY A 110 -8.37 5.84 -9.90
N ARG A 111 -7.96 7.13 -9.92
CA ARG A 111 -7.82 7.86 -11.18
C ARG A 111 -6.67 7.26 -11.96
N MET A 112 -6.90 6.96 -13.24
CA MET A 112 -5.88 6.32 -14.08
C MET A 112 -5.80 6.92 -15.48
N THR A 113 -4.69 6.66 -16.14
CA THR A 113 -4.47 6.94 -17.55
C THR A 113 -3.78 5.76 -18.21
N VAL A 114 -4.12 5.50 -19.46
CA VAL A 114 -3.49 4.46 -20.29
C VAL A 114 -3.04 5.09 -21.59
N VAL A 115 -1.81 4.75 -21.99
CA VAL A 115 -1.21 5.25 -23.23
C VAL A 115 -0.80 4.04 -24.08
N TYR A 116 -1.11 4.09 -25.36
CA TYR A 116 -0.79 3.05 -26.33
C TYR A 116 -0.42 3.66 -27.69
N ALA A 117 0.42 2.97 -28.44
CA ALA A 117 0.81 3.34 -29.79
C ALA A 117 0.12 2.44 -30.82
N ASN A 118 -0.19 2.98 -31.99
CA ASN A 118 -0.65 2.24 -33.15
C ASN A 118 -0.10 2.88 -34.45
N SER A 119 -0.49 2.39 -35.60
CA SER A 119 -0.02 2.92 -36.90
C SER A 119 -0.36 4.40 -37.15
N ALA A 120 -1.39 4.93 -36.50
CA ALA A 120 -1.79 6.34 -36.60
C ALA A 120 -1.05 7.25 -35.59
N GLY A 121 -0.34 6.70 -34.61
CA GLY A 121 0.42 7.46 -33.63
C GLY A 121 0.25 7.01 -32.19
N LEU A 122 0.52 7.92 -31.26
CA LEU A 122 0.41 7.70 -29.81
C LEU A 122 -0.89 8.28 -29.27
N TRP A 123 -1.61 7.49 -28.49
CA TRP A 123 -2.93 7.80 -27.97
C TRP A 123 -2.98 7.64 -26.44
N ALA A 124 -3.78 8.48 -25.80
CA ALA A 124 -4.05 8.38 -24.37
C ALA A 124 -5.55 8.40 -24.08
N ARG A 125 -5.94 7.70 -23.02
CA ARG A 125 -7.28 7.77 -22.41
C ARG A 125 -7.15 7.91 -20.91
N VAL A 126 -8.08 8.63 -20.30
CA VAL A 126 -8.10 8.90 -18.86
C VAL A 126 -9.43 8.46 -18.27
N GLN A 127 -9.38 7.77 -17.15
CA GLN A 127 -10.52 7.49 -16.28
C GLN A 127 -10.39 8.33 -15.01
N ILE A 128 -11.33 9.23 -14.75
CA ILE A 128 -11.24 10.20 -13.64
C ILE A 128 -11.47 9.53 -12.28
N ALA A 129 -12.30 8.50 -12.23
CA ALA A 129 -12.59 7.74 -11.02
C ALA A 129 -13.01 6.30 -11.39
N PRO A 130 -12.86 5.34 -10.48
CA PRO A 130 -13.30 3.96 -10.68
C PRO A 130 -14.78 3.89 -11.09
N GLY A 131 -15.07 3.01 -12.05
CA GLY A 131 -16.43 2.82 -12.56
C GLY A 131 -16.94 3.91 -13.52
N GLN A 132 -16.22 5.01 -13.69
CA GLN A 132 -16.53 5.99 -14.74
C GLN A 132 -15.98 5.52 -16.09
N PRO A 133 -16.58 5.93 -17.22
CA PRO A 133 -16.05 5.61 -18.53
C PRO A 133 -14.70 6.30 -18.76
N PHE A 134 -13.86 5.69 -19.57
CA PHE A 134 -12.67 6.37 -20.11
C PHE A 134 -13.07 7.55 -20.99
N SER A 135 -12.25 8.61 -20.98
CA SER A 135 -12.37 9.72 -21.91
C SER A 135 -12.33 9.24 -23.38
N ALA A 136 -12.74 10.07 -24.32
CA ALA A 136 -12.41 9.84 -25.72
C ALA A 136 -10.88 9.72 -25.91
N PRO A 137 -10.38 8.93 -26.88
CA PRO A 137 -8.97 8.84 -27.17
C PRO A 137 -8.42 10.22 -27.57
N GLN A 138 -7.31 10.63 -26.94
CA GLN A 138 -6.56 11.84 -27.32
C GLN A 138 -5.29 11.43 -28.04
N GLN A 139 -5.08 11.92 -29.25
CA GLN A 139 -3.82 11.73 -29.96
C GLN A 139 -2.75 12.69 -29.39
N LEU A 140 -1.60 12.14 -29.01
CA LEU A 140 -0.48 12.88 -28.42
C LEU A 140 0.71 13.00 -29.38
N GLY A 141 0.96 11.95 -30.17
CA GLY A 141 2.00 11.89 -31.18
C GLY A 141 1.47 11.39 -32.52
N GLY A 142 2.17 11.72 -33.61
CA GLY A 142 1.85 11.28 -34.97
C GLY A 142 2.37 9.87 -35.27
N PRO A 143 2.24 9.45 -36.56
CA PRO A 143 2.83 8.19 -37.02
C PRO A 143 4.34 8.13 -36.72
N GLY A 144 4.83 6.99 -36.23
CA GLY A 144 6.22 6.83 -35.80
C GLY A 144 6.46 7.10 -34.32
N ALA A 145 5.47 7.61 -33.59
CA ALA A 145 5.54 7.72 -32.14
C ALA A 145 5.53 6.33 -31.49
N ASN A 146 6.51 6.04 -30.63
CA ASN A 146 6.70 4.73 -30.01
C ASN A 146 7.40 4.84 -28.63
N SER A 147 7.59 3.71 -27.98
CA SER A 147 8.33 3.59 -26.70
C SER A 147 7.84 4.58 -25.63
N PRO A 148 6.54 4.66 -25.35
CA PRO A 148 6.05 5.52 -24.29
C PRO A 148 6.58 5.08 -22.93
N SER A 149 6.88 6.07 -22.09
CA SER A 149 7.17 5.89 -20.67
C SER A 149 6.35 6.89 -19.88
N LEU A 150 5.61 6.39 -18.92
CA LEU A 150 4.62 7.13 -18.13
C LEU A 150 4.91 6.91 -16.65
N ASP A 151 4.75 7.95 -15.86
CA ASP A 151 4.67 7.83 -14.40
C ASP A 151 3.68 8.86 -13.84
N MET A 152 2.91 8.45 -12.85
CA MET A 152 1.84 9.24 -12.25
C MET A 152 2.05 9.44 -10.76
N ALA A 153 2.14 10.72 -10.35
CA ALA A 153 2.25 11.08 -8.95
C ALA A 153 1.08 10.52 -8.12
N PRO A 154 1.34 9.63 -7.15
CA PRO A 154 0.28 8.89 -6.46
C PRO A 154 -0.67 9.80 -5.66
N ILE A 155 -0.18 10.94 -5.15
CA ILE A 155 -0.97 11.86 -4.32
C ILE A 155 -1.70 12.91 -5.18
N THR A 156 -0.99 13.53 -6.12
CA THR A 156 -1.53 14.65 -6.88
C THR A 156 -2.32 14.21 -8.11
N GLY A 157 -2.00 13.03 -8.64
CA GLY A 157 -2.56 12.51 -9.89
C GLY A 157 -2.08 13.29 -11.13
N VAL A 158 -1.00 14.06 -11.00
CA VAL A 158 -0.29 14.61 -12.16
C VAL A 158 0.51 13.48 -12.78
N ALA A 159 0.46 13.33 -14.11
CA ALA A 159 1.29 12.36 -14.80
C ALA A 159 2.19 13.05 -15.82
N TYR A 160 3.38 12.48 -16.00
CA TYR A 160 4.28 12.85 -17.07
C TYR A 160 4.48 11.67 -18.00
N LEU A 161 4.50 11.96 -19.27
CA LEU A 161 4.69 11.01 -20.36
C LEU A 161 5.82 11.50 -21.26
N ALA A 162 6.70 10.59 -21.64
CA ALA A 162 7.67 10.83 -22.71
C ALA A 162 7.61 9.69 -23.71
N TRP A 163 7.94 10.00 -24.98
CA TRP A 163 7.98 9.00 -26.06
C TRP A 163 9.01 9.38 -27.11
N ALA A 164 9.41 8.42 -27.90
CA ALA A 164 10.25 8.63 -29.08
C ALA A 164 9.36 8.89 -30.30
N GLU A 165 9.72 9.89 -31.12
CA GLU A 165 9.02 10.21 -32.35
C GLU A 165 10.00 10.80 -33.39
N ASN A 166 10.22 10.08 -34.48
CA ASN A 166 11.04 10.56 -35.60
C ASN A 166 12.45 11.05 -35.19
N GLY A 167 13.14 10.28 -34.34
CA GLY A 167 14.48 10.61 -33.86
C GLY A 167 14.54 11.69 -32.77
N SER A 168 13.41 12.02 -32.19
CA SER A 168 13.31 13.00 -31.11
C SER A 168 12.57 12.44 -29.91
N VAL A 169 12.87 12.91 -28.72
CA VAL A 169 12.10 12.63 -27.50
C VAL A 169 11.10 13.76 -27.28
N ARG A 170 9.84 13.40 -27.18
CA ARG A 170 8.74 14.31 -26.88
C ARG A 170 8.14 14.03 -25.51
N ALA A 171 7.41 14.98 -24.95
CA ALA A 171 6.71 14.79 -23.70
C ALA A 171 5.36 15.51 -23.65
N ALA A 172 4.54 15.04 -22.73
CA ALA A 172 3.28 15.65 -22.31
C ALA A 172 3.10 15.51 -20.80
N TYR A 173 2.24 16.33 -20.24
CA TYR A 173 1.80 16.15 -18.85
C TYR A 173 0.28 16.11 -18.77
N LEU A 174 -0.22 15.33 -17.84
CA LEU A 174 -1.64 15.25 -17.50
C LEU A 174 -1.86 16.05 -16.21
N PRO A 175 -2.54 17.20 -16.29
CA PRO A 175 -2.83 18.00 -15.11
C PRO A 175 -3.76 17.28 -14.13
N ARG A 176 -3.76 17.71 -12.89
CA ARG A 176 -4.66 17.20 -11.85
C ARG A 176 -6.13 17.41 -12.25
N ARG A 177 -6.96 16.37 -12.06
CA ARG A 177 -8.43 16.40 -12.22
C ARG A 177 -8.96 16.72 -13.62
N VAL A 178 -8.14 16.62 -14.64
CA VAL A 178 -8.57 16.76 -16.04
C VAL A 178 -8.37 15.45 -16.80
N SER A 179 -9.07 15.31 -17.93
CA SER A 179 -9.01 14.09 -18.76
C SER A 179 -8.12 14.23 -20.00
N ASN A 180 -7.51 15.39 -20.20
CA ASN A 180 -6.69 15.66 -21.37
C ASN A 180 -5.26 16.00 -20.99
N TYR A 181 -4.32 15.43 -21.73
CA TYR A 181 -2.92 15.79 -21.69
C TYR A 181 -2.65 17.13 -22.34
N THR A 182 -1.64 17.83 -21.84
CA THR A 182 -1.02 18.97 -22.49
C THR A 182 0.32 18.54 -23.05
N VAL A 183 0.46 18.51 -24.36
CA VAL A 183 1.74 18.25 -25.03
C VAL A 183 2.60 19.50 -24.93
N TYR A 184 3.87 19.32 -24.59
CA TYR A 184 4.81 20.42 -24.57
C TYR A 184 5.02 20.98 -25.99
N THR A 185 4.90 22.31 -26.15
CA THR A 185 5.05 23.04 -27.40
C THR A 185 6.32 23.89 -27.41
N GLY A 186 6.68 24.42 -28.57
CA GLY A 186 7.86 25.27 -28.75
C GLY A 186 9.07 24.45 -29.17
N ALA A 187 10.19 24.52 -28.49
CA ALA A 187 11.27 23.54 -28.73
C ALA A 187 10.70 22.16 -28.40
N ALA A 188 9.87 21.67 -29.31
CA ALA A 188 8.91 20.59 -29.12
C ALA A 188 9.55 19.23 -28.80
N ASN A 189 10.84 19.20 -28.82
CA ASN A 189 11.65 18.06 -28.45
C ASN A 189 12.23 18.31 -27.08
N ILE A 190 12.15 17.33 -26.20
CA ILE A 190 12.89 17.40 -24.95
C ILE A 190 14.38 17.50 -25.22
N ASN A 191 14.83 16.95 -26.33
CA ASN A 191 16.19 17.09 -26.79
C ASN A 191 16.25 17.81 -28.14
N PRO A 192 17.17 18.73 -28.34
CA PRO A 192 17.40 19.40 -29.64
C PRO A 192 18.20 18.55 -30.63
N ALA A 193 18.85 17.48 -30.20
CA ALA A 193 19.65 16.62 -31.06
C ALA A 193 18.78 15.69 -31.90
N SER A 194 19.16 15.43 -33.13
CA SER A 194 18.60 14.36 -33.95
C SER A 194 19.03 13.00 -33.38
N SER A 195 18.19 11.97 -33.51
CA SER A 195 18.47 10.59 -33.13
C SER A 195 18.35 10.24 -31.63
N ALA A 196 17.73 11.08 -30.82
CA ALA A 196 17.36 10.71 -29.45
C ALA A 196 16.20 9.71 -29.46
N GLY A 197 16.26 8.73 -28.57
CA GLY A 197 15.25 7.69 -28.47
C GLY A 197 15.05 6.85 -29.74
N SER A 198 16.00 6.88 -30.66
CA SER A 198 15.89 6.27 -31.99
C SER A 198 15.85 4.75 -31.99
N THR A 199 16.30 4.13 -30.92
CA THR A 199 16.25 2.67 -30.71
C THR A 199 15.66 2.35 -29.33
N PRO A 200 15.21 1.11 -29.08
CA PRO A 200 14.73 0.70 -27.75
C PRO A 200 15.73 0.96 -26.62
N GLU A 201 17.02 0.86 -26.90
CA GLU A 201 18.11 1.10 -25.94
C GLU A 201 18.24 2.59 -25.56
N LEU A 202 17.79 3.48 -26.41
CA LEU A 202 17.83 4.93 -26.20
C LEU A 202 16.47 5.48 -25.76
N ALA A 203 15.45 4.62 -25.62
CA ALA A 203 14.09 5.00 -25.29
C ALA A 203 14.00 5.82 -24.00
N PRO A 204 13.13 6.84 -23.93
CA PRO A 204 12.97 7.66 -22.75
C PRO A 204 12.41 6.86 -21.58
N LYS A 205 12.79 7.28 -20.37
CA LYS A 205 12.24 6.81 -19.11
C LYS A 205 11.84 8.01 -18.25
N VAL A 206 10.64 7.98 -17.71
CA VAL A 206 10.08 9.05 -16.87
C VAL A 206 9.94 8.55 -15.45
N SER A 207 10.19 9.43 -14.48
CA SER A 207 9.80 9.24 -13.09
C SER A 207 9.26 10.53 -12.49
N THR A 208 8.30 10.39 -11.59
CA THR A 208 7.53 11.49 -11.02
C THR A 208 7.60 11.44 -9.51
N SER A 209 7.84 12.59 -8.88
CA SER A 209 7.75 12.71 -7.42
C SER A 209 6.30 12.77 -6.95
N ALA A 210 6.07 12.51 -5.66
CA ALA A 210 4.73 12.55 -5.08
C ALA A 210 4.09 13.95 -5.14
N ASP A 211 4.89 15.02 -5.20
CA ASP A 211 4.44 16.41 -5.35
C ASP A 211 4.04 16.79 -6.79
N GLY A 212 4.35 15.92 -7.76
CA GLY A 212 4.00 16.10 -9.18
C GLY A 212 5.04 16.86 -9.99
N THR A 213 6.32 16.73 -9.66
CA THR A 213 7.45 17.11 -10.52
C THR A 213 7.96 15.87 -11.24
N GLY A 214 8.28 15.96 -12.52
CA GLY A 214 8.81 14.86 -13.33
C GLY A 214 10.26 15.01 -13.71
N VAL A 215 10.90 13.89 -14.04
CA VAL A 215 12.22 13.83 -14.65
C VAL A 215 12.17 12.80 -15.78
N VAL A 216 12.84 13.09 -16.89
CA VAL A 216 13.03 12.17 -18.00
C VAL A 216 14.52 11.92 -18.22
N ALA A 217 14.88 10.66 -18.41
CA ALA A 217 16.19 10.24 -18.92
C ALA A 217 16.03 9.60 -20.29
N PHE A 218 16.94 9.87 -21.21
CA PHE A 218 16.88 9.35 -22.59
C PHE A 218 18.29 9.22 -23.15
N GLY A 219 18.47 8.32 -24.12
CA GLY A 219 19.70 8.23 -24.88
C GLY A 219 19.64 9.07 -26.15
N GLU A 220 20.76 9.66 -26.54
CA GLU A 220 20.91 10.32 -27.85
C GLU A 220 22.25 10.00 -28.49
N VAL A 221 22.30 10.07 -29.81
CA VAL A 221 23.54 9.90 -30.58
C VAL A 221 24.31 11.21 -30.57
N ASP A 222 25.61 11.13 -30.24
CA ASP A 222 26.56 12.23 -30.23
C ASP A 222 27.81 11.82 -31.03
N GLY A 223 27.80 12.19 -32.31
CA GLY A 223 28.83 11.74 -33.24
C GLY A 223 28.85 10.22 -33.43
N ALA A 224 29.96 9.57 -33.07
CA ALA A 224 30.13 8.12 -33.15
C ALA A 224 29.71 7.38 -31.85
N THR A 225 29.28 8.08 -30.82
CA THR A 225 28.93 7.53 -29.51
C THR A 225 27.50 7.88 -29.14
N THR A 226 26.98 7.23 -28.10
CA THR A 226 25.71 7.59 -27.48
C THR A 226 25.94 8.08 -26.06
N ARG A 227 25.08 8.97 -25.60
CA ARG A 227 25.12 9.52 -24.24
C ARG A 227 23.72 9.62 -23.64
N ILE A 228 23.63 9.74 -22.30
CA ILE A 228 22.38 9.88 -21.59
C ILE A 228 22.10 11.34 -21.27
N GLY A 229 20.95 11.81 -21.75
CA GLY A 229 20.38 13.10 -21.39
C GLY A 229 19.39 12.98 -20.27
N VAL A 230 19.33 13.98 -19.40
CA VAL A 230 18.36 14.07 -18.30
C VAL A 230 17.73 15.45 -18.28
N ARG A 231 16.41 15.50 -18.08
CA ARG A 231 15.67 16.75 -18.06
C ARG A 231 14.55 16.73 -17.03
N ARG A 232 14.39 17.83 -16.28
CA ARG A 232 13.25 18.00 -15.38
C ARG A 232 12.04 18.50 -16.15
N LEU A 233 10.86 18.00 -15.77
CA LEU A 233 9.56 18.34 -16.33
C LEU A 233 8.73 19.02 -15.24
N VAL A 234 8.33 20.25 -15.45
CA VAL A 234 7.52 21.02 -14.51
C VAL A 234 6.37 21.67 -15.26
N ARG A 235 5.15 21.18 -15.09
CA ARG A 235 3.87 21.77 -15.56
C ARG A 235 3.97 22.63 -16.83
N GLY A 236 4.46 22.06 -17.93
CA GLY A 236 4.58 22.75 -19.21
C GLY A 236 5.90 23.50 -19.43
N ALA A 237 6.86 23.38 -18.54
CA ALA A 237 8.20 23.93 -18.69
C ALA A 237 9.26 22.81 -18.60
N PHE A 238 10.42 23.06 -19.17
CA PHE A 238 11.59 22.19 -19.06
C PHE A 238 12.75 22.92 -18.39
N SER A 239 13.57 22.18 -17.68
CA SER A 239 14.93 22.63 -17.33
C SER A 239 15.86 22.54 -18.55
N SER A 240 17.06 23.10 -18.42
CA SER A 240 18.15 22.79 -19.33
C SER A 240 18.44 21.29 -19.36
N VAL A 241 18.86 20.75 -20.50
CA VAL A 241 19.28 19.35 -20.58
C VAL A 241 20.59 19.18 -19.82
N VAL A 242 20.63 18.18 -18.95
CA VAL A 242 21.85 17.77 -18.27
C VAL A 242 22.30 16.46 -18.93
N MET A 243 23.45 16.47 -19.56
CA MET A 243 23.97 15.32 -20.31
C MET A 243 25.06 14.63 -19.51
N SER A 244 25.15 13.31 -19.62
CA SER A 244 26.36 12.61 -19.23
C SER A 244 27.49 12.96 -20.17
N ALA A 245 28.73 12.92 -19.68
CA ALA A 245 29.88 13.07 -20.57
C ALA A 245 30.00 11.83 -21.46
N ALA A 246 30.24 12.02 -22.76
CA ALA A 246 30.41 10.93 -23.72
C ALA A 246 31.58 10.00 -23.39
N ALA A 247 32.57 10.51 -22.64
CA ALA A 247 33.79 9.78 -22.26
C ALA A 247 33.99 9.84 -20.74
N GLU A 248 32.97 9.45 -19.96
CA GLU A 248 33.09 9.39 -18.51
C GLU A 248 34.13 8.33 -18.09
N SER A 249 35.08 8.74 -17.24
CA SER A 249 36.01 7.81 -16.63
C SER A 249 35.41 7.17 -15.40
N LEU A 250 35.56 5.86 -15.30
CA LEU A 250 35.11 5.07 -14.16
C LEU A 250 36.22 4.05 -13.83
N ASP A 251 36.67 4.02 -12.58
CA ASP A 251 37.75 3.11 -12.14
C ASP A 251 39.01 3.14 -13.02
N GLY A 252 39.37 4.33 -13.51
CA GLY A 252 40.52 4.53 -14.37
C GLY A 252 40.31 4.16 -15.85
N GLN A 253 39.13 3.69 -16.23
CA GLN A 253 38.78 3.38 -17.61
C GLN A 253 38.06 4.54 -18.28
N VAL A 254 38.37 4.85 -19.52
CA VAL A 254 37.69 5.86 -20.31
C VAL A 254 36.38 5.28 -20.83
N GLY A 255 35.26 5.99 -20.58
CA GLY A 255 33.95 5.60 -21.04
C GLY A 255 33.72 5.89 -22.52
N GLY A 256 32.94 5.03 -23.16
CA GLY A 256 32.42 5.15 -24.52
C GLY A 256 30.92 5.34 -24.54
N SER A 257 30.24 4.67 -25.48
CA SER A 257 28.78 4.77 -25.65
C SER A 257 27.98 4.35 -24.41
N ALA A 258 26.98 5.13 -24.07
CA ALA A 258 26.02 4.88 -22.99
C ALA A 258 24.59 4.69 -23.53
N ASP A 259 23.87 3.73 -22.98
CA ASP A 259 22.49 3.41 -23.37
C ASP A 259 21.68 2.82 -22.19
N ARG A 260 20.43 2.44 -22.45
CA ARG A 260 19.49 1.82 -21.49
C ARG A 260 19.35 2.61 -20.19
N PRO A 261 18.94 3.89 -20.28
CA PRO A 261 18.71 4.67 -19.09
C PRO A 261 17.53 4.14 -18.28
N ALA A 262 17.66 4.16 -16.96
CA ALA A 262 16.56 4.07 -16.03
C ALA A 262 16.67 5.22 -15.02
N ILE A 263 15.53 5.66 -14.50
CA ILE A 263 15.48 6.80 -13.61
C ILE A 263 14.43 6.56 -12.52
N ALA A 264 14.76 6.97 -11.29
CA ALA A 264 13.79 7.01 -10.20
C ALA A 264 13.95 8.32 -9.43
N MET A 265 12.83 8.99 -9.20
CA MET A 265 12.78 10.27 -8.53
C MET A 265 12.40 10.09 -7.07
N GLN A 266 13.07 10.81 -6.16
CA GLN A 266 12.66 10.89 -4.77
C GLN A 266 11.46 11.83 -4.64
N ALA A 267 10.58 11.55 -3.67
CA ALA A 267 9.32 12.26 -3.57
C ALA A 267 9.44 13.76 -3.23
N ASP A 268 10.55 14.19 -2.68
CA ASP A 268 10.81 15.60 -2.38
C ASP A 268 11.22 16.43 -3.60
N SER A 269 11.15 15.85 -4.79
CA SER A 269 11.42 16.46 -6.10
C SER A 269 12.83 17.03 -6.32
N SER A 270 13.68 17.06 -5.32
CA SER A 270 15.02 17.64 -5.42
C SER A 270 16.05 16.70 -6.02
N PHE A 271 15.83 15.40 -5.86
CA PHE A 271 16.79 14.36 -6.22
C PHE A 271 16.17 13.29 -7.12
N ALA A 272 17.01 12.76 -8.00
CA ALA A 272 16.70 11.54 -8.76
C ALA A 272 17.98 10.69 -8.90
N TRP A 273 17.79 9.41 -9.13
CA TRP A 273 18.88 8.50 -9.45
C TRP A 273 18.74 8.07 -10.89
N VAL A 274 19.82 8.25 -11.65
CA VAL A 274 19.91 7.89 -13.05
C VAL A 274 20.92 6.76 -13.16
N VAL A 275 20.50 5.65 -13.73
CA VAL A 275 21.35 4.49 -13.96
C VAL A 275 21.33 4.13 -15.44
N PHE A 276 22.44 3.66 -15.96
CA PHE A 276 22.55 3.34 -17.39
C PHE A 276 23.72 2.36 -17.63
N SER A 277 23.72 1.75 -18.79
CA SER A 277 24.82 0.92 -19.25
C SER A 277 25.83 1.77 -20.03
N GLN A 278 27.12 1.52 -19.87
CA GLN A 278 28.18 2.20 -20.62
C GLN A 278 29.27 1.23 -21.00
N SER A 279 29.78 1.35 -22.23
CA SER A 279 30.97 0.65 -22.71
C SER A 279 32.24 1.38 -22.25
N PHE A 280 33.33 0.65 -22.08
CA PHE A 280 34.62 1.19 -21.66
C PHE A 280 35.75 0.74 -22.58
N ALA A 281 36.91 1.42 -22.51
CA ALA A 281 38.05 1.17 -23.38
C ALA A 281 38.63 -0.24 -23.25
N ASP A 282 38.39 -0.92 -22.14
CA ASP A 282 38.77 -2.33 -21.93
C ASP A 282 37.82 -3.34 -22.61
N GLY A 283 36.84 -2.86 -23.36
CA GLY A 283 35.84 -3.66 -24.05
C GLY A 283 34.66 -4.14 -23.15
N ALA A 284 34.70 -3.88 -21.85
CA ALA A 284 33.62 -4.26 -20.94
C ALA A 284 32.50 -3.21 -20.94
N ARG A 285 31.27 -3.68 -20.75
CA ARG A 285 30.14 -2.82 -20.40
C ARG A 285 29.96 -2.86 -18.88
N ARG A 286 29.65 -1.71 -18.30
CA ARG A 286 29.39 -1.59 -16.85
C ARG A 286 28.12 -0.79 -16.61
N ALA A 287 27.46 -1.08 -15.51
CA ALA A 287 26.37 -0.26 -15.01
C ALA A 287 26.95 0.94 -14.24
N VAL A 288 26.48 2.12 -14.63
CA VAL A 288 26.89 3.41 -14.05
C VAL A 288 25.70 4.02 -13.36
N VAL A 289 25.90 4.57 -12.16
CA VAL A 289 24.91 5.33 -11.42
C VAL A 289 25.37 6.76 -11.21
N ARG A 290 24.45 7.71 -11.40
CA ARG A 290 24.63 9.12 -11.06
C ARG A 290 23.42 9.63 -10.29
N ARG A 291 23.65 10.49 -9.33
CA ARG A 291 22.60 11.21 -8.63
C ARG A 291 22.35 12.55 -9.29
N LEU A 292 21.11 12.83 -9.65
CA LEU A 292 20.68 14.15 -10.08
C LEU A 292 20.32 14.98 -8.85
N ARG A 293 21.00 16.10 -8.65
CA ARG A 293 20.69 17.10 -7.63
C ARG A 293 20.35 18.41 -8.30
N ALA A 294 19.11 18.86 -8.12
CA ALA A 294 18.60 20.02 -8.86
C ALA A 294 18.84 19.86 -10.38
N SER A 295 19.80 20.56 -10.97
CA SER A 295 20.16 20.50 -12.39
C SER A 295 21.56 19.92 -12.64
N THR A 296 22.18 19.26 -11.66
CA THR A 296 23.55 18.74 -11.76
C THR A 296 23.56 17.23 -11.54
N LEU A 297 24.23 16.49 -12.43
CA LEU A 297 24.56 15.09 -12.22
C LEU A 297 25.86 15.00 -11.40
N GLU A 298 25.78 14.33 -10.25
CA GLU A 298 26.97 14.05 -9.41
C GLU A 298 27.93 13.11 -10.13
N ALA A 299 29.14 12.94 -9.61
CA ALA A 299 30.15 12.06 -10.20
C ALA A 299 29.64 10.63 -10.41
N PRO A 300 30.01 9.97 -11.51
CA PRO A 300 29.61 8.59 -11.77
C PRO A 300 30.21 7.62 -10.75
N LYS A 301 29.47 6.54 -10.49
CA LYS A 301 29.90 5.42 -9.64
C LYS A 301 29.63 4.12 -10.36
N ALA A 302 30.55 3.16 -10.26
CA ALA A 302 30.31 1.79 -10.70
C ALA A 302 29.32 1.07 -9.78
N LEU A 303 28.49 0.24 -10.35
CA LEU A 303 27.63 -0.71 -9.64
C LEU A 303 28.24 -2.12 -9.67
N ALA A 304 27.81 -2.97 -8.78
CA ALA A 304 28.24 -4.37 -8.65
C ALA A 304 29.77 -4.54 -8.62
N GLY A 305 30.46 -3.61 -7.96
CA GLY A 305 31.93 -3.66 -7.86
C GLY A 305 32.65 -3.50 -9.20
N GLY A 306 32.01 -2.88 -10.21
CA GLY A 306 32.60 -2.73 -11.56
C GLY A 306 32.47 -3.98 -12.43
N ALA A 307 31.66 -4.99 -12.04
CA ALA A 307 31.42 -6.18 -12.83
C ALA A 307 30.89 -5.84 -14.22
N ALA A 308 31.35 -6.58 -15.23
CA ALA A 308 30.81 -6.45 -16.58
C ALA A 308 29.33 -6.88 -16.61
N ILE A 309 28.52 -6.14 -17.35
CA ILE A 309 27.09 -6.47 -17.57
C ILE A 309 26.87 -7.07 -18.95
N GLY A 310 25.80 -7.84 -19.11
CA GLY A 310 25.42 -8.43 -20.38
C GLY A 310 25.11 -7.38 -21.45
N ALA A 311 25.33 -7.71 -22.71
CA ALA A 311 25.11 -6.78 -23.82
C ALA A 311 23.66 -6.28 -23.94
N GLY A 312 22.70 -7.15 -23.62
CA GLY A 312 21.26 -6.84 -23.62
C GLY A 312 20.75 -6.28 -22.29
N ALA A 313 21.57 -6.32 -21.22
CA ALA A 313 21.14 -5.92 -19.89
C ALA A 313 21.17 -4.40 -19.69
N GLY A 314 20.09 -3.87 -19.11
CA GLY A 314 20.01 -2.52 -18.57
C GLY A 314 19.85 -2.57 -17.05
N PRO A 315 20.45 -1.63 -16.31
CA PRO A 315 20.17 -1.50 -14.88
C PRO A 315 18.75 -0.98 -14.66
N THR A 316 18.15 -1.34 -13.51
CA THR A 316 16.88 -0.76 -13.05
C THR A 316 17.08 -0.06 -11.71
N VAL A 317 16.23 0.90 -11.41
CA VAL A 317 16.28 1.66 -10.15
C VAL A 317 14.89 1.96 -9.64
N ALA A 318 14.67 1.79 -8.37
CA ALA A 318 13.46 2.21 -7.65
C ALA A 318 13.87 2.95 -6.38
N THR A 319 13.16 4.04 -6.05
CA THR A 319 13.41 4.85 -4.86
C THR A 319 12.13 5.24 -4.15
N ASN A 320 12.24 5.62 -2.89
CA ASN A 320 11.13 6.12 -2.10
C ASN A 320 11.31 7.60 -1.69
N ASP A 321 10.34 8.11 -0.97
CA ASP A 321 10.29 9.48 -0.46
C ASP A 321 11.39 9.80 0.57
N ARG A 322 11.98 8.78 1.20
CA ARG A 322 12.99 8.95 2.25
C ARG A 322 14.42 8.90 1.74
N GLY A 323 14.59 8.69 0.44
CA GLY A 323 15.90 8.60 -0.19
C GLY A 323 16.54 7.22 -0.09
N SER A 324 15.75 6.20 0.17
CA SER A 324 16.16 4.80 0.08
C SER A 324 15.69 4.19 -1.23
N GLY A 325 16.34 3.13 -1.68
CA GLY A 325 15.96 2.47 -2.93
C GLY A 325 16.82 1.24 -3.24
N ILE A 326 16.52 0.62 -4.37
CA ILE A 326 17.23 -0.54 -4.90
C ILE A 326 17.64 -0.23 -6.33
N ILE A 327 18.88 -0.59 -6.67
CA ILE A 327 19.34 -0.69 -8.04
C ILE A 327 19.59 -2.16 -8.32
N THR A 328 19.03 -2.71 -9.40
CA THR A 328 19.35 -4.07 -9.85
C THR A 328 20.05 -4.05 -11.18
N VAL A 329 20.97 -5.01 -11.37
CA VAL A 329 21.74 -5.18 -12.59
C VAL A 329 22.03 -6.65 -12.83
N GLN A 330 21.99 -7.07 -14.09
CA GLN A 330 22.43 -8.39 -14.50
C GLN A 330 23.87 -8.34 -15.01
N ALA A 331 24.76 -9.10 -14.39
CA ALA A 331 26.13 -9.27 -14.86
C ALA A 331 26.20 -10.16 -16.11
N ALA A 332 27.32 -10.10 -16.81
CA ALA A 332 27.55 -10.88 -18.03
C ALA A 332 27.55 -12.41 -17.80
N ASP A 333 27.81 -12.84 -16.56
CA ASP A 333 27.74 -14.25 -16.14
C ASP A 333 26.31 -14.69 -15.77
N GLY A 334 25.33 -13.80 -15.90
CA GLY A 334 23.93 -14.03 -15.55
C GLY A 334 23.59 -13.75 -14.09
N THR A 335 24.55 -13.39 -13.22
CA THR A 335 24.25 -13.06 -11.82
C THR A 335 23.43 -11.79 -11.73
N ILE A 336 22.33 -11.84 -10.97
CA ILE A 336 21.52 -10.66 -10.62
C ILE A 336 22.08 -10.04 -9.35
N TRP A 337 22.52 -8.80 -9.44
CA TRP A 337 23.04 -8.02 -8.33
C TRP A 337 22.08 -6.94 -7.92
N ALA A 338 21.97 -6.70 -6.60
CA ALA A 338 21.24 -5.56 -6.04
C ALA A 338 22.17 -4.70 -5.18
N SER A 339 22.06 -3.38 -5.33
CA SER A 339 22.69 -2.38 -4.47
C SER A 339 21.60 -1.54 -3.82
N ILE A 340 21.75 -1.24 -2.53
CA ILE A 340 20.80 -0.43 -1.78
C ILE A 340 21.23 1.04 -1.83
N ILE A 341 20.28 1.91 -2.16
CA ILE A 341 20.42 3.36 -2.03
C ILE A 341 20.08 3.75 -0.60
N ARG A 342 20.93 4.53 0.05
CA ARG A 342 20.70 5.13 1.36
C ARG A 342 21.02 6.61 1.29
N ARG A 343 20.00 7.47 1.22
CA ARG A 343 20.14 8.93 1.12
C ARG A 343 20.96 9.37 -0.10
N SER A 344 22.28 9.52 0.05
CA SER A 344 23.21 9.92 -1.01
C SER A 344 24.25 8.85 -1.37
N ALA A 345 24.18 7.71 -0.70
CA ALA A 345 25.14 6.62 -0.88
C ALA A 345 24.49 5.43 -1.59
N VAL A 346 25.29 4.71 -2.36
CA VAL A 346 24.95 3.39 -2.91
C VAL A 346 25.87 2.39 -2.24
N THR A 347 25.30 1.34 -1.67
CA THR A 347 26.05 0.29 -0.96
C THR A 347 26.69 -0.68 -1.92
N GLY A 348 27.57 -1.55 -1.39
CA GLY A 348 28.09 -2.70 -2.13
C GLY A 348 26.98 -3.61 -2.63
N ALA A 349 27.21 -4.28 -3.73
CA ALA A 349 26.23 -5.15 -4.36
C ALA A 349 26.09 -6.49 -3.62
N THR A 350 24.88 -7.02 -3.56
CA THR A 350 24.53 -8.35 -3.05
C THR A 350 23.99 -9.20 -4.20
N ALA A 351 24.49 -10.42 -4.37
CA ALA A 351 23.96 -11.35 -5.34
C ALA A 351 22.58 -11.86 -4.87
N LEU A 352 21.58 -11.71 -5.71
CA LEU A 352 20.20 -12.17 -5.44
C LEU A 352 19.97 -13.58 -6.00
N GLY A 353 20.48 -13.88 -7.17
CA GLY A 353 20.30 -15.10 -7.91
C GLY A 353 20.96 -15.04 -9.29
N SER A 354 20.52 -15.86 -10.22
CA SER A 354 21.02 -15.89 -11.59
C SER A 354 19.88 -15.96 -12.61
N SER A 355 20.09 -15.40 -13.80
CA SER A 355 19.14 -15.41 -14.91
C SER A 355 19.79 -16.01 -16.15
N PRO A 356 19.03 -16.79 -16.95
CA PRO A 356 19.58 -17.43 -18.16
C PRO A 356 19.74 -16.46 -19.33
N ALA A 357 18.96 -15.40 -19.36
CA ALA A 357 18.87 -14.49 -20.50
C ALA A 357 19.78 -13.29 -20.33
N GLN A 358 20.40 -12.88 -21.43
CA GLN A 358 21.17 -11.64 -21.45
C GLN A 358 20.29 -10.36 -21.52
N ASP A 359 19.01 -10.54 -21.79
CA ASP A 359 18.03 -9.44 -21.82
C ASP A 359 17.37 -9.37 -20.46
N ALA A 360 17.77 -8.38 -19.68
CA ALA A 360 17.40 -8.19 -18.28
C ALA A 360 15.91 -8.37 -18.01
N THR A 361 15.58 -9.44 -17.34
CA THR A 361 14.27 -9.67 -16.72
C THR A 361 14.41 -9.60 -15.20
N ALA A 362 14.93 -8.48 -14.71
CA ALA A 362 14.95 -8.15 -13.29
C ALA A 362 14.33 -6.78 -13.09
N ALA A 363 13.47 -6.65 -12.10
CA ALA A 363 12.86 -5.39 -11.72
C ALA A 363 12.80 -5.28 -10.19
N SER A 364 12.70 -4.05 -9.69
CA SER A 364 12.62 -3.79 -8.25
C SER A 364 11.67 -2.64 -7.97
N THR A 365 11.08 -2.66 -6.78
CA THR A 365 10.27 -1.57 -6.25
C THR A 365 10.66 -1.26 -4.81
N PHE A 366 10.38 -0.04 -4.32
CA PHE A 366 10.75 0.38 -2.99
C PHE A 366 9.72 1.35 -2.38
N ALA A 367 9.08 0.93 -1.30
CA ALA A 367 8.01 1.66 -0.63
C ALA A 367 8.51 2.76 0.31
N VAL A 368 7.65 3.74 0.61
CA VAL A 368 7.90 4.83 1.57
C VAL A 368 8.21 4.32 2.96
N ASP A 369 7.55 3.26 3.41
CA ASP A 369 7.76 2.65 4.72
C ASP A 369 8.97 1.70 4.76
N GLN A 370 9.92 1.86 3.80
CA GLN A 370 11.23 1.21 3.77
C GLN A 370 11.20 -0.30 3.44
N PHE A 371 10.18 -0.77 2.74
CA PHE A 371 10.13 -2.13 2.21
C PHE A 371 10.42 -2.13 0.71
N GLY A 372 11.26 -3.06 0.28
CA GLY A 372 11.58 -3.26 -1.12
C GLY A 372 11.37 -4.70 -1.56
N VAL A 373 11.08 -4.87 -2.83
CA VAL A 373 10.99 -6.17 -3.50
C VAL A 373 11.82 -6.13 -4.76
N SER A 374 12.59 -7.18 -4.99
CA SER A 374 13.27 -7.45 -6.25
C SER A 374 12.81 -8.79 -6.79
N ALA A 375 12.49 -8.84 -8.08
CA ALA A 375 12.12 -10.07 -8.76
C ALA A 375 12.91 -10.23 -10.07
N TRP A 376 13.13 -11.48 -10.47
CA TRP A 376 13.88 -11.80 -11.69
C TRP A 376 13.47 -13.14 -12.26
N LEU A 377 13.76 -13.33 -13.54
CA LEU A 377 13.65 -14.63 -14.20
C LEU A 377 14.87 -15.49 -13.82
N GLN A 378 14.66 -16.60 -13.16
CA GLN A 378 15.68 -17.51 -12.64
C GLN A 378 16.02 -18.62 -13.64
N ALA A 379 17.33 -18.88 -13.85
CA ALA A 379 17.82 -20.07 -14.54
C ALA A 379 17.95 -21.27 -13.58
N PRO A 380 17.86 -22.52 -14.08
CA PRO A 380 17.45 -22.96 -15.44
C PRO A 380 15.93 -23.16 -15.59
N GLY A 381 15.17 -23.03 -14.51
CA GLY A 381 13.75 -23.39 -14.47
C GLY A 381 12.81 -22.43 -15.19
N GLN A 382 13.28 -21.28 -15.66
CA GLN A 382 12.45 -20.23 -16.24
C GLN A 382 11.27 -19.88 -15.32
N GLU A 383 11.60 -19.58 -14.07
CA GLU A 383 10.67 -19.23 -13.01
C GLU A 383 10.89 -17.78 -12.58
N ILE A 384 9.84 -17.09 -12.15
CA ILE A 384 9.97 -15.80 -11.46
C ILE A 384 10.26 -16.06 -10.00
N ILE A 385 11.41 -15.58 -9.55
CA ILE A 385 11.84 -15.58 -8.16
C ILE A 385 11.81 -14.15 -7.63
N ALA A 386 11.46 -13.99 -6.36
CA ALA A 386 11.53 -12.70 -5.68
C ALA A 386 12.19 -12.82 -4.31
N ARG A 387 12.74 -11.69 -3.86
CA ARG A 387 13.20 -11.44 -2.49
C ARG A 387 12.71 -10.07 -2.02
N ASN A 388 12.43 -9.96 -0.75
CA ASN A 388 12.10 -8.70 -0.11
C ASN A 388 13.25 -8.21 0.78
N ILE A 389 13.22 -6.92 1.10
CA ILE A 389 14.11 -6.29 2.07
C ILE A 389 13.31 -5.29 2.91
N ALA A 390 13.60 -5.23 4.21
CA ALA A 390 13.13 -4.16 5.09
C ALA A 390 14.34 -3.29 5.45
N GLU A 391 14.40 -2.10 4.90
CA GLU A 391 15.48 -1.15 5.17
C GLU A 391 15.28 -0.47 6.53
N ASP A 392 16.37 -0.24 7.25
CA ASP A 392 16.39 0.51 8.50
C ASP A 392 17.57 1.48 8.49
N ASP A 393 17.30 2.74 8.24
CA ASP A 393 18.30 3.82 8.17
C ASP A 393 19.10 4.00 9.48
N ALA A 394 18.60 3.48 10.60
CA ALA A 394 19.30 3.53 11.87
C ALA A 394 20.44 2.50 11.97
N LEU A 395 20.43 1.48 11.12
CA LEU A 395 21.50 0.49 11.09
C LEU A 395 22.69 1.00 10.28
N PRO A 396 23.93 0.68 10.69
CA PRO A 396 25.14 1.10 9.96
C PRO A 396 25.27 0.44 8.58
N THR A 397 24.70 -0.75 8.41
CA THR A 397 24.67 -1.50 7.15
C THR A 397 23.25 -1.88 6.79
N PRO A 398 22.91 -2.02 5.48
CA PRO A 398 21.61 -2.53 5.08
C PRO A 398 21.36 -3.92 5.66
N PRO A 399 20.12 -4.26 6.03
CA PRO A 399 19.75 -5.63 6.36
C PRO A 399 19.89 -6.55 5.14
N ALA A 400 19.97 -7.84 5.39
CA ALA A 400 20.02 -8.83 4.32
C ALA A 400 18.64 -8.94 3.63
N PHE A 401 18.67 -9.29 2.34
CA PHE A 401 17.46 -9.70 1.63
C PHE A 401 16.88 -10.97 2.25
N GLY A 402 15.56 -11.05 2.29
CA GLY A 402 14.81 -12.22 2.71
C GLY A 402 15.09 -13.45 1.85
N ALA A 403 14.47 -14.58 2.20
CA ALA A 403 14.59 -15.81 1.44
C ALA A 403 14.03 -15.66 0.02
N ALA A 404 14.64 -16.37 -0.94
CA ALA A 404 14.12 -16.43 -2.29
C ALA A 404 12.80 -17.23 -2.32
N THR A 405 11.81 -16.70 -3.02
CA THR A 405 10.49 -17.33 -3.16
C THR A 405 10.12 -17.40 -4.64
N THR A 406 9.71 -18.58 -5.11
CA THR A 406 9.16 -18.78 -6.46
C THR A 406 7.73 -18.24 -6.51
N LEU A 407 7.47 -17.36 -7.47
CA LEU A 407 6.16 -16.73 -7.68
C LEU A 407 5.37 -17.34 -8.81
N SER A 408 6.05 -17.80 -9.86
CA SER A 408 5.44 -18.47 -11.01
C SER A 408 4.83 -19.81 -10.59
N VAL A 409 3.72 -20.18 -11.23
CA VAL A 409 2.98 -21.41 -10.94
C VAL A 409 3.25 -22.43 -12.05
N PRO A 410 3.86 -23.58 -11.76
CA PRO A 410 4.24 -24.56 -12.80
C PRO A 410 3.11 -24.97 -13.75
N ALA A 411 1.88 -25.01 -13.26
CA ALA A 411 0.70 -25.33 -14.06
C ALA A 411 0.40 -24.33 -15.19
N PHE A 412 0.98 -23.11 -15.13
CA PHE A 412 0.80 -22.08 -16.16
C PHE A 412 1.89 -22.11 -17.24
N GLY A 413 2.85 -23.03 -17.14
CA GLY A 413 3.98 -23.15 -18.06
C GLY A 413 5.20 -22.35 -17.64
N ALA A 414 6.28 -22.43 -18.42
CA ALA A 414 7.52 -21.70 -18.19
C ALA A 414 7.36 -20.19 -18.43
N VAL A 415 8.16 -19.38 -17.75
CA VAL A 415 8.25 -17.94 -18.01
C VAL A 415 9.25 -17.67 -19.13
N GLU A 416 8.87 -16.82 -20.07
CA GLU A 416 9.74 -16.38 -21.16
C GLU A 416 10.15 -14.91 -20.97
N ALA A 417 11.43 -14.59 -21.14
CA ALA A 417 11.97 -13.23 -20.97
C ALA A 417 11.26 -12.18 -21.83
N ALA A 418 10.93 -12.54 -23.07
CA ALA A 418 10.27 -11.65 -24.03
C ALA A 418 8.87 -11.18 -23.60
N GLY A 419 8.22 -11.88 -22.67
CA GLY A 419 6.87 -11.55 -22.22
C GLY A 419 6.79 -10.37 -21.28
N GLY A 420 7.85 -10.10 -20.54
CA GLY A 420 7.96 -8.97 -19.59
C GLY A 420 7.79 -9.38 -18.12
N LEU A 421 8.39 -8.56 -17.27
CA LEU A 421 8.29 -8.56 -15.80
C LEU A 421 8.28 -7.11 -15.32
N ASP A 422 7.37 -6.76 -14.43
CA ASP A 422 7.31 -5.45 -13.82
C ASP A 422 6.74 -5.49 -12.40
N LEU A 423 7.09 -4.51 -11.56
CA LEU A 423 6.73 -4.44 -10.15
C LEU A 423 6.26 -3.03 -9.75
N ALA A 424 5.22 -3.00 -8.94
CA ALA A 424 4.76 -1.78 -8.28
C ALA A 424 4.50 -2.03 -6.80
N THR A 425 4.55 -0.96 -5.99
CA THR A 425 4.33 -1.01 -4.55
C THR A 425 3.48 0.15 -4.08
N ASP A 426 2.71 -0.08 -3.02
CA ASP A 426 2.02 1.00 -2.33
C ASP A 426 2.96 1.73 -1.34
N ARG A 427 2.41 2.69 -0.60
CA ARG A 427 3.17 3.44 0.40
C ARG A 427 3.77 2.55 1.49
N TYR A 428 3.09 1.48 1.85
CA TYR A 428 3.38 0.66 3.03
C TYR A 428 4.33 -0.49 2.77
N GLY A 429 4.41 -0.96 1.50
CA GLY A 429 5.26 -2.05 1.08
C GLY A 429 4.50 -3.27 0.54
N ASP A 430 3.17 -3.22 0.51
CA ASP A 430 2.41 -4.21 -0.24
C ASP A 430 2.72 -4.03 -1.72
N SER A 431 3.07 -5.10 -2.41
CA SER A 431 3.60 -5.02 -3.77
C SER A 431 2.92 -6.00 -4.72
N VAL A 432 2.84 -5.62 -5.98
CA VAL A 432 2.38 -6.47 -7.08
C VAL A 432 3.54 -6.74 -8.01
N ILE A 433 3.67 -7.98 -8.42
CA ILE A 433 4.67 -8.48 -9.36
C ILE A 433 3.91 -9.03 -10.56
N ALA A 434 3.95 -8.35 -11.68
CA ALA A 434 3.29 -8.74 -12.92
C ALA A 434 4.29 -9.36 -13.90
N PHE A 435 3.89 -10.45 -14.55
CA PHE A 435 4.70 -11.12 -15.56
C PHE A 435 3.82 -11.94 -16.52
N THR A 436 4.40 -12.32 -17.64
CA THR A 436 3.74 -13.29 -18.51
C THR A 436 4.28 -14.70 -18.26
N GLN A 437 3.42 -15.71 -18.38
CA GLN A 437 3.78 -17.10 -18.19
C GLN A 437 3.11 -17.98 -19.25
N GLY A 438 3.80 -19.03 -19.65
CA GLY A 438 3.39 -19.91 -20.74
C GLY A 438 4.03 -19.54 -22.08
N PRO A 439 4.07 -20.50 -23.05
CA PRO A 439 4.67 -20.27 -24.35
C PRO A 439 3.83 -19.31 -25.19
N LEU A 440 4.47 -18.63 -26.15
CA LEU A 440 3.76 -17.83 -27.14
C LEU A 440 2.69 -18.69 -27.85
N GLY A 441 1.47 -18.19 -27.94
CA GLY A 441 0.31 -18.93 -28.43
C GLY A 441 -0.53 -19.64 -27.34
N SER A 442 -0.03 -19.68 -26.09
CA SER A 442 -0.80 -20.15 -24.91
C SER A 442 -0.34 -19.39 -23.66
N ARG A 443 -0.06 -18.11 -23.81
CA ARG A 443 0.48 -17.24 -22.77
C ARG A 443 -0.61 -16.68 -21.88
N SER A 444 -0.26 -16.45 -20.62
CA SER A 444 -1.10 -15.76 -19.65
C SER A 444 -0.39 -14.53 -19.12
N VAL A 445 -1.13 -13.48 -18.77
CA VAL A 445 -0.68 -12.45 -17.85
C VAL A 445 -0.99 -12.91 -16.45
N ALA A 446 -0.01 -12.89 -15.57
CA ALA A 446 -0.10 -13.31 -14.19
C ALA A 446 0.36 -12.22 -13.25
N VAL A 447 -0.20 -12.15 -12.05
CA VAL A 447 0.23 -11.28 -10.96
C VAL A 447 0.41 -12.07 -9.68
N ALA A 448 1.60 -11.98 -9.11
CA ALA A 448 1.89 -12.38 -7.75
C ALA A 448 1.84 -11.16 -6.83
N SER A 449 1.82 -11.38 -5.54
CA SER A 449 1.79 -10.29 -4.59
C SER A 449 2.73 -10.55 -3.40
N PHE A 450 3.27 -9.47 -2.85
CA PHE A 450 3.91 -9.45 -1.54
C PHE A 450 3.04 -8.61 -0.62
N SER A 451 2.63 -9.15 0.52
CA SER A 451 1.82 -8.42 1.50
C SER A 451 2.49 -8.41 2.86
N LEU A 452 2.41 -7.26 3.54
CA LEU A 452 2.79 -7.11 4.93
C LEU A 452 1.64 -7.55 5.84
N PRO A 453 1.93 -8.06 7.07
CA PRO A 453 0.88 -8.43 8.00
C PRO A 453 -0.09 -7.27 8.21
N PRO A 454 -1.41 -7.51 8.21
CA PRO A 454 -2.38 -6.49 8.55
C PRO A 454 -2.12 -5.97 9.97
N LYS A 455 -2.41 -4.71 10.25
CA LYS A 455 -2.34 -4.21 11.63
C LYS A 455 -3.52 -4.71 12.44
N PRO A 456 -3.33 -4.87 13.80
CA PRO A 456 -4.43 -5.22 14.68
C PRO A 456 -5.60 -4.25 14.55
N VAL A 457 -6.80 -4.76 14.44
CA VAL A 457 -8.01 -3.95 14.45
C VAL A 457 -8.27 -3.36 15.82
N ARG A 458 -8.94 -2.21 15.88
CA ARG A 458 -9.33 -1.55 17.13
C ARG A 458 -10.79 -1.86 17.44
N LEU A 459 -11.03 -2.58 18.54
CA LEU A 459 -12.37 -2.93 19.00
C LEU A 459 -13.16 -1.68 19.44
N ILE A 460 -14.46 -1.65 19.17
CA ILE A 460 -15.37 -0.56 19.54
C ILE A 460 -16.28 -1.03 20.66
N GLY A 461 -16.49 -0.19 21.68
CA GLY A 461 -17.48 -0.44 22.73
C GLY A 461 -17.08 -1.43 23.81
N ASN A 462 -15.78 -1.60 24.07
CA ASN A 462 -15.21 -2.54 25.05
C ASN A 462 -15.58 -2.29 26.51
N ALA A 463 -16.18 -1.17 26.87
CA ALA A 463 -16.38 -0.81 28.27
C ALA A 463 -17.84 -0.83 28.71
N PHE A 464 -18.78 -1.02 27.79
CA PHE A 464 -20.21 -0.82 28.06
C PHE A 464 -20.93 -2.13 28.29
N TRP A 465 -21.85 -2.11 29.26
CA TRP A 465 -22.84 -3.15 29.45
C TRP A 465 -23.85 -3.16 28.31
N ARG A 466 -24.30 -4.34 27.90
CA ARG A 466 -25.27 -4.55 26.82
C ARG A 466 -26.51 -5.26 27.36
N SER A 467 -27.69 -4.80 26.99
CA SER A 467 -28.97 -5.41 27.35
C SER A 467 -29.43 -6.50 26.37
N SER A 468 -28.57 -6.98 25.53
CA SER A 468 -28.85 -8.04 24.56
C SER A 468 -27.87 -9.20 24.73
N VAL A 469 -28.36 -10.41 24.71
CA VAL A 469 -27.56 -11.65 24.66
C VAL A 469 -26.91 -11.90 23.29
N LEU A 470 -27.36 -11.17 22.26
CA LEU A 470 -26.79 -11.17 20.91
C LEU A 470 -26.32 -9.74 20.55
N PRO A 471 -25.30 -9.21 21.26
CA PRO A 471 -24.89 -7.83 21.05
C PRO A 471 -24.18 -7.66 19.71
N PRO A 472 -24.49 -6.63 18.92
CA PRO A 472 -23.70 -6.30 17.74
C PRO A 472 -22.30 -5.83 18.17
N LEU A 473 -21.28 -6.46 17.60
CA LEU A 473 -19.87 -6.15 17.78
C LEU A 473 -19.37 -5.39 16.57
N SER A 474 -18.46 -4.44 16.77
CA SER A 474 -17.84 -3.69 15.68
C SER A 474 -16.39 -3.30 16.01
N TRP A 475 -15.63 -3.02 14.99
CA TRP A 475 -14.25 -2.61 15.11
C TRP A 475 -13.87 -1.65 13.96
N TRP A 476 -12.80 -0.91 14.14
CA TRP A 476 -12.19 -0.14 13.06
C TRP A 476 -11.27 -1.06 12.27
N ALA A 477 -11.39 -1.03 10.95
CA ALA A 477 -10.46 -1.71 10.06
C ALA A 477 -9.03 -1.19 10.25
N SER A 478 -8.06 -1.99 9.88
CA SER A 478 -6.68 -1.51 9.74
C SER A 478 -6.64 -0.38 8.71
N SER A 479 -5.88 0.67 9.01
CA SER A 479 -5.68 1.81 8.10
C SER A 479 -4.41 1.68 7.27
N ARG A 480 -3.74 0.53 7.31
CA ARG A 480 -2.46 0.30 6.62
C ARG A 480 -2.61 -0.80 5.58
N GLY A 481 -2.06 -0.53 4.38
CA GLY A 481 -1.93 -1.49 3.31
C GLY A 481 -3.26 -2.02 2.78
N TRP A 482 -3.24 -3.21 2.26
CA TRP A 482 -4.44 -3.85 1.74
C TRP A 482 -5.48 -4.11 2.83
N PRO A 483 -6.78 -3.93 2.54
CA PRO A 483 -7.82 -4.30 3.48
C PRO A 483 -7.74 -5.81 3.78
N ALA A 484 -8.09 -6.16 5.01
CA ALA A 484 -8.20 -7.57 5.38
C ALA A 484 -9.21 -8.29 4.46
N LEU A 485 -8.89 -9.51 4.06
CA LEU A 485 -9.81 -10.37 3.30
C LEU A 485 -11.04 -10.73 4.14
N GLY A 486 -10.86 -10.84 5.45
CA GLY A 486 -11.93 -11.12 6.38
C GLY A 486 -11.46 -11.12 7.83
N TYR A 487 -12.40 -11.43 8.70
CA TYR A 487 -12.25 -11.39 10.15
C TYR A 487 -12.77 -12.67 10.78
N ARG A 488 -12.08 -13.15 11.82
CA ARG A 488 -12.54 -14.20 12.73
C ARG A 488 -12.80 -13.58 14.08
N VAL A 489 -14.01 -13.76 14.61
CA VAL A 489 -14.39 -13.21 15.92
C VAL A 489 -14.36 -14.32 16.94
N TYR A 490 -13.64 -14.09 18.03
CA TYR A 490 -13.54 -15.01 19.14
C TYR A 490 -14.18 -14.41 20.39
N ILE A 491 -14.99 -15.20 21.07
CA ILE A 491 -15.58 -14.89 22.38
C ILE A 491 -15.20 -16.02 23.33
N ASP A 492 -14.66 -15.67 24.49
CA ASP A 492 -14.15 -16.61 25.49
C ASP A 492 -13.23 -17.68 24.87
N GLN A 493 -12.31 -17.23 24.01
CA GLN A 493 -11.34 -18.04 23.27
C GLN A 493 -11.94 -19.01 22.23
N LYS A 494 -13.25 -19.06 22.07
CA LYS A 494 -13.93 -19.87 21.05
C LYS A 494 -14.26 -19.03 19.82
N LEU A 495 -14.11 -19.62 18.64
CA LEU A 495 -14.53 -18.99 17.39
C LEU A 495 -16.05 -18.82 17.41
N ALA A 496 -16.51 -17.57 17.44
CA ALA A 496 -17.93 -17.23 17.41
C ALA A 496 -18.46 -17.11 15.96
N GLY A 497 -17.56 -16.82 15.00
CA GLY A 497 -17.87 -16.77 13.57
C GLY A 497 -16.89 -15.92 12.78
N THR A 498 -17.23 -15.72 11.50
CA THR A 498 -16.43 -14.94 10.55
C THR A 498 -17.25 -13.81 9.97
N SER A 499 -16.59 -12.76 9.48
CA SER A 499 -17.21 -11.62 8.81
C SER A 499 -16.28 -11.11 7.70
N THR A 500 -16.87 -10.60 6.63
CA THR A 500 -16.16 -9.85 5.58
C THR A 500 -16.27 -8.33 5.78
N THR A 501 -17.04 -7.90 6.79
CA THR A 501 -17.22 -6.49 7.17
C THR A 501 -16.67 -6.24 8.57
N THR A 502 -16.56 -4.99 8.98
CA THR A 502 -16.10 -4.59 10.32
C THR A 502 -17.15 -4.68 11.41
N ALA A 503 -18.13 -5.57 11.23
CA ALA A 503 -19.21 -5.82 12.17
C ALA A 503 -19.53 -7.32 12.25
N PHE A 504 -20.02 -7.76 13.40
CA PHE A 504 -20.43 -9.14 13.65
C PHE A 504 -21.50 -9.19 14.74
N THR A 505 -22.50 -10.04 14.57
CA THR A 505 -23.47 -10.35 15.63
C THR A 505 -23.36 -11.85 15.94
N PRO A 506 -23.14 -12.25 17.21
CA PRO A 506 -23.11 -13.66 17.58
C PRO A 506 -24.41 -14.36 17.19
N VAL A 507 -24.30 -15.59 16.70
CA VAL A 507 -25.46 -16.42 16.35
C VAL A 507 -26.03 -17.17 17.57
N SER A 508 -25.21 -17.35 18.61
CA SER A 508 -25.61 -18.00 19.87
C SER A 508 -25.67 -16.97 20.99
N ALA A 509 -26.69 -17.08 21.83
CA ALA A 509 -26.88 -16.22 22.97
C ALA A 509 -25.70 -16.35 23.95
N LEU A 510 -25.20 -15.22 24.41
CA LEU A 510 -24.17 -15.14 25.45
C LEU A 510 -24.83 -15.17 26.83
N ALA A 511 -24.13 -15.75 27.79
CA ALA A 511 -24.54 -15.72 29.20
C ALA A 511 -24.48 -14.28 29.75
N GLU A 512 -25.15 -14.03 30.87
CA GLU A 512 -24.96 -12.79 31.61
C GLU A 512 -23.58 -12.76 32.27
N GLY A 513 -22.99 -11.57 32.37
CA GLY A 513 -21.66 -11.38 32.96
C GLY A 513 -20.66 -10.77 31.99
N THR A 514 -19.38 -11.00 32.27
CA THR A 514 -18.26 -10.45 31.47
C THR A 514 -17.60 -11.55 30.65
N HIS A 515 -17.57 -11.34 29.35
CA HIS A 515 -16.89 -12.17 28.36
C HIS A 515 -15.64 -11.44 27.84
N LYS A 516 -14.66 -12.20 27.39
CA LYS A 516 -13.50 -11.68 26.67
C LYS A 516 -13.67 -11.92 25.17
N TRP A 517 -13.41 -10.91 24.36
CA TRP A 517 -13.50 -11.05 22.92
C TRP A 517 -12.30 -10.44 22.20
N ARG A 518 -11.99 -10.96 21.03
CA ARG A 518 -10.98 -10.45 20.11
C ARG A 518 -11.38 -10.71 18.67
N VAL A 519 -10.75 -9.97 17.78
CA VAL A 519 -10.90 -10.13 16.35
C VAL A 519 -9.55 -10.44 15.75
N GLU A 520 -9.49 -11.46 14.93
CA GLU A 520 -8.36 -11.75 14.05
C GLU A 520 -8.72 -11.24 12.65
N SER A 521 -7.89 -10.36 12.10
CA SER A 521 -7.91 -10.03 10.68
C SER A 521 -6.96 -10.95 9.93
N PHE A 522 -7.33 -11.39 8.73
CA PHE A 522 -6.48 -12.17 7.85
C PHE A 522 -6.48 -11.58 6.46
N ASP A 523 -5.33 -11.67 5.80
CA ASP A 523 -5.12 -11.24 4.43
C ASP A 523 -5.20 -12.42 3.46
N ARG A 524 -4.94 -12.12 2.18
CA ARG A 524 -4.96 -13.09 1.11
C ARG A 524 -3.78 -14.07 1.14
N SER A 525 -2.64 -13.67 1.68
CA SER A 525 -1.47 -14.52 1.85
C SER A 525 -1.61 -15.49 3.03
N GLY A 526 -2.71 -15.40 3.80
CA GLY A 526 -2.97 -16.21 4.97
C GLY A 526 -2.36 -15.67 6.26
N GLN A 527 -1.76 -14.48 6.24
CA GLN A 527 -1.25 -13.83 7.44
C GLN A 527 -2.39 -13.43 8.37
N VAL A 528 -2.23 -13.63 9.66
CA VAL A 528 -3.26 -13.38 10.68
C VAL A 528 -2.72 -12.49 11.76
N VAL A 529 -3.48 -11.47 12.14
CA VAL A 529 -3.16 -10.58 13.25
C VAL A 529 -4.35 -10.43 14.18
N SER A 530 -4.12 -10.62 15.48
CA SER A 530 -5.15 -10.48 16.51
C SER A 530 -5.20 -9.06 17.07
N SER A 531 -6.41 -8.58 17.35
CA SER A 531 -6.63 -7.41 18.19
C SER A 531 -6.18 -7.69 19.64
N SER A 532 -6.05 -6.63 20.46
CA SER A 532 -6.08 -6.78 21.90
C SER A 532 -7.40 -7.38 22.38
N LEU A 533 -7.39 -8.02 23.55
CA LEU A 533 -8.61 -8.51 24.19
C LEU A 533 -9.48 -7.34 24.67
N GLY A 534 -10.77 -7.42 24.37
CA GLY A 534 -11.77 -6.50 24.87
C GLY A 534 -12.73 -7.18 25.85
N ASP A 535 -13.39 -6.38 26.68
CA ASP A 535 -14.48 -6.83 27.55
C ASP A 535 -15.81 -6.67 26.84
N LEU A 536 -16.62 -7.71 26.87
CA LEU A 536 -18.01 -7.73 26.43
C LEU A 536 -18.88 -8.05 27.62
N LYS A 537 -19.71 -7.11 28.06
CA LYS A 537 -20.49 -7.22 29.31
C LYS A 537 -21.96 -7.31 28.97
N ILE A 538 -22.59 -8.38 29.42
CA ILE A 538 -24.00 -8.69 29.17
C ILE A 538 -24.78 -8.63 30.48
N ASP A 539 -25.87 -7.88 30.47
CA ASP A 539 -26.85 -7.81 31.56
C ASP A 539 -28.24 -7.56 30.97
N THR A 540 -29.08 -8.55 30.97
CA THR A 540 -30.44 -8.47 30.47
C THR A 540 -31.47 -8.41 31.61
N THR A 541 -30.98 -8.50 32.86
CA THR A 541 -31.81 -8.51 34.05
C THR A 541 -32.31 -7.10 34.37
N ILE A 542 -33.62 -6.92 34.44
CA ILE A 542 -34.19 -5.63 34.81
C ILE A 542 -34.01 -5.34 36.31
N PRO A 543 -33.84 -4.07 36.73
CA PRO A 543 -33.77 -3.69 38.15
C PRO A 543 -35.02 -4.11 38.93
N LYS A 544 -34.84 -4.57 40.16
CA LYS A 544 -35.96 -4.83 41.08
C LYS A 544 -36.45 -3.51 41.67
N LEU A 545 -37.67 -3.06 41.24
CA LEU A 545 -38.28 -1.80 41.65
C LEU A 545 -39.43 -2.05 42.63
N LYS A 546 -39.33 -1.48 43.83
CA LYS A 546 -40.44 -1.43 44.78
C LYS A 546 -40.84 0.02 45.04
N VAL A 547 -42.11 0.36 44.90
CA VAL A 547 -42.62 1.73 45.06
C VAL A 547 -43.83 1.74 45.97
N LYS A 548 -43.86 2.72 46.85
CA LYS A 548 -45.03 3.03 47.71
C LYS A 548 -45.42 4.49 47.52
N LEU A 549 -46.66 4.73 47.21
CA LEU A 549 -47.25 6.06 47.19
C LEU A 549 -48.06 6.27 48.45
N SER A 550 -47.93 7.46 49.08
CA SER A 550 -48.74 7.88 50.21
C SER A 550 -48.97 9.39 50.14
N GLY A 551 -50.10 9.89 50.65
CA GLY A 551 -50.38 11.32 50.70
C GLY A 551 -51.88 11.65 50.59
N SER A 552 -52.20 12.91 50.82
CA SER A 552 -53.53 13.49 50.61
C SER A 552 -53.60 13.99 49.15
N GLY A 553 -54.84 14.27 48.64
CA GLY A 553 -55.02 14.73 47.25
C GLY A 553 -54.20 15.95 46.82
N PHE A 554 -53.65 16.76 47.71
CA PHE A 554 -52.83 17.95 47.42
C PHE A 554 -51.35 17.64 47.13
N GLY A 555 -50.88 16.45 47.47
CA GLY A 555 -49.51 16.04 47.22
C GLY A 555 -49.32 14.55 47.42
N VAL A 556 -48.25 14.03 46.86
CA VAL A 556 -47.84 12.63 46.95
C VAL A 556 -46.43 12.50 47.52
N MET A 557 -46.27 11.54 48.40
CA MET A 557 -44.95 11.04 48.81
C MET A 557 -44.69 9.77 48.00
N VAL A 558 -43.67 9.81 47.17
CA VAL A 558 -43.15 8.65 46.43
C VAL A 558 -41.96 8.13 47.16
N SER A 559 -41.99 6.91 47.63
CA SER A 559 -40.87 6.25 48.31
C SER A 559 -40.68 4.84 47.78
N GLY A 560 -39.45 4.36 47.84
CA GLY A 560 -39.15 3.01 47.33
C GLY A 560 -37.69 2.67 47.25
N THR A 561 -37.44 1.50 46.68
CA THR A 561 -36.12 1.00 46.40
C THR A 561 -36.02 0.50 44.97
N ALA A 562 -34.90 0.79 44.33
CA ALA A 562 -34.51 0.21 43.04
C ALA A 562 -33.15 -0.47 43.23
N ILE A 563 -33.09 -1.75 43.07
CA ILE A 563 -31.91 -2.57 43.32
C ILE A 563 -31.61 -3.34 42.05
N ASP A 564 -30.36 -3.27 41.64
CA ASP A 564 -29.82 -4.04 40.53
C ASP A 564 -28.53 -4.75 40.95
N ALA A 565 -28.24 -5.89 40.33
CA ALA A 565 -27.02 -6.63 40.61
C ALA A 565 -25.78 -5.77 40.24
N GLN A 566 -24.80 -5.74 41.13
CA GLN A 566 -23.56 -5.01 40.90
C GLN A 566 -22.58 -5.85 40.12
N PRO A 567 -21.61 -5.22 39.42
CA PRO A 567 -20.54 -5.95 38.78
C PRO A 567 -19.79 -6.88 39.75
N PRO A 568 -19.38 -8.09 39.32
CA PRO A 568 -19.43 -8.59 37.94
C PRO A 568 -20.72 -9.30 37.53
N GLN A 569 -21.72 -9.47 38.41
CA GLN A 569 -22.94 -10.25 38.16
C GLN A 569 -24.03 -9.47 37.40
N GLY A 570 -23.97 -8.15 37.38
CA GLY A 570 -24.89 -7.28 36.66
C GLY A 570 -24.30 -5.90 36.46
N SER A 571 -25.05 -5.02 35.78
CA SER A 571 -24.54 -3.70 35.41
C SER A 571 -24.66 -2.68 36.54
N GLY A 572 -25.51 -2.89 37.46
CA GLY A 572 -25.87 -1.98 38.56
C GLY A 572 -26.81 -0.85 38.14
N LEU A 573 -27.53 -0.33 39.11
CA LEU A 573 -28.50 0.75 38.90
C LEU A 573 -27.80 2.01 38.32
N ALA A 574 -28.37 2.54 37.22
CA ALA A 574 -27.96 3.80 36.66
C ALA A 574 -28.79 4.97 37.21
N THR A 575 -30.13 4.87 37.11
CA THR A 575 -31.01 5.97 37.47
C THR A 575 -32.40 5.50 37.91
N VAL A 576 -33.03 6.27 38.79
CA VAL A 576 -34.48 6.23 39.06
C VAL A 576 -35.07 7.56 38.61
N LYS A 577 -35.98 7.54 37.64
CA LYS A 577 -36.72 8.72 37.14
C LYS A 577 -38.14 8.67 37.62
N ILE A 578 -38.63 9.76 38.24
CA ILE A 578 -39.98 9.92 38.75
C ILE A 578 -40.69 11.02 37.98
N ASN A 579 -41.79 10.67 37.32
CA ASN A 579 -42.71 11.60 36.65
C ASN A 579 -44.03 11.60 37.36
N PHE A 580 -44.51 12.77 37.77
CA PHE A 580 -45.74 12.94 38.52
C PHE A 580 -47.00 13.06 37.65
N GLY A 581 -46.83 13.18 36.34
CA GLY A 581 -47.95 13.25 35.38
C GLY A 581 -48.73 14.56 35.36
N ASP A 582 -48.28 15.57 36.09
CA ASP A 582 -48.92 16.88 36.25
C ASP A 582 -48.30 17.98 35.37
N GLY A 583 -47.32 17.65 34.53
CA GLY A 583 -46.59 18.58 33.69
C GLY A 583 -45.30 19.14 34.33
N SER A 584 -45.07 18.82 35.61
CA SER A 584 -43.81 19.19 36.27
C SER A 584 -42.62 18.40 35.69
N PRO A 585 -41.39 18.95 35.74
CA PRO A 585 -40.18 18.23 35.34
C PRO A 585 -40.00 16.94 36.14
N SER A 586 -39.61 15.88 35.44
CA SER A 586 -39.27 14.61 36.10
C SER A 586 -38.08 14.74 37.01
N VAL A 587 -38.08 14.10 38.16
CA VAL A 587 -36.97 14.04 39.10
C VAL A 587 -36.15 12.78 38.87
N THR A 588 -34.81 12.91 38.80
CA THR A 588 -33.89 11.79 38.61
C THR A 588 -33.00 11.62 39.82
N SER A 589 -32.81 10.38 40.29
CA SER A 589 -31.91 10.00 41.36
C SER A 589 -31.02 8.84 40.93
N LYS A 590 -29.82 8.79 41.46
CA LYS A 590 -28.86 7.66 41.30
C LYS A 590 -28.83 6.77 42.56
N LYS A 591 -29.61 7.09 43.57
CA LYS A 591 -29.66 6.32 44.83
C LYS A 591 -30.59 5.10 44.70
N THR A 592 -30.21 4.01 45.33
CA THR A 592 -31.00 2.79 45.38
C THR A 592 -32.28 2.92 46.22
N ALA A 593 -32.26 3.79 47.22
CA ALA A 593 -33.46 4.16 47.99
C ALA A 593 -33.84 5.61 47.69
N PHE A 594 -35.12 5.86 47.52
CA PHE A 594 -35.64 7.18 47.24
C PHE A 594 -36.85 7.50 48.08
N ARG A 595 -36.99 8.76 48.44
CA ARG A 595 -38.15 9.32 49.12
C ARG A 595 -38.33 10.77 48.71
N LEU A 596 -39.42 11.08 48.01
CA LEU A 596 -39.63 12.38 47.43
C LEU A 596 -41.08 12.82 47.64
N ARG A 597 -41.27 14.05 48.15
CA ARG A 597 -42.57 14.71 48.29
C ARG A 597 -42.78 15.62 47.10
N HIS A 598 -43.99 15.57 46.52
CA HIS A 598 -44.36 16.44 45.42
C HIS A 598 -45.74 17.02 45.66
N SER A 599 -45.91 18.32 45.37
CA SER A 599 -47.20 19.01 45.35
C SER A 599 -47.67 19.15 43.91
N PHE A 600 -48.90 18.74 43.60
CA PHE A 600 -49.38 18.71 42.23
C PHE A 600 -49.60 20.11 41.66
N LEU A 601 -49.23 20.34 40.40
CA LEU A 601 -49.45 21.59 39.66
C LEU A 601 -50.81 21.70 39.00
N ARG A 602 -51.56 20.56 38.89
CA ARG A 602 -52.90 20.51 38.32
C ARG A 602 -53.76 19.44 39.01
N SER A 603 -55.08 19.67 39.05
CA SER A 603 -56.05 18.72 39.55
C SER A 603 -56.43 17.69 38.49
N GLY A 604 -56.90 16.50 38.91
CA GLY A 604 -57.37 15.46 38.01
C GLY A 604 -56.86 14.06 38.35
N ASN A 605 -57.12 13.11 37.49
CA ASN A 605 -56.60 11.76 37.60
C ASN A 605 -55.20 11.76 36.89
N LEU A 606 -54.17 11.78 37.66
CA LEU A 606 -52.77 11.82 37.18
C LEU A 606 -52.14 10.43 37.26
N ILE A 607 -51.16 10.15 36.40
CA ILE A 607 -50.37 8.91 36.42
C ILE A 607 -48.96 9.24 36.91
N VAL A 608 -48.64 8.77 38.11
CA VAL A 608 -47.29 8.82 38.61
C VAL A 608 -46.53 7.61 38.04
N THR A 609 -45.42 7.89 37.36
CA THR A 609 -44.55 6.87 36.76
C THR A 609 -43.19 6.91 37.42
N VAL A 610 -42.68 5.76 37.88
CA VAL A 610 -41.31 5.58 38.38
C VAL A 610 -40.62 4.58 37.51
N THR A 611 -39.50 4.99 36.88
CA THR A 611 -38.70 4.15 36.00
C THR A 611 -37.31 3.97 36.61
N ALA A 612 -36.93 2.76 36.94
CA ALA A 612 -35.58 2.39 37.28
C ALA A 612 -34.86 1.88 36.02
N THR A 613 -33.68 2.40 35.76
CA THR A 613 -32.86 1.99 34.62
C THR A 613 -31.50 1.58 35.14
N ASP A 614 -30.95 0.43 34.73
CA ASP A 614 -29.61 -0.01 34.99
C ASP A 614 -28.60 0.58 33.98
N ARG A 615 -27.30 0.21 34.09
CA ARG A 615 -26.27 0.70 33.18
C ARG A 615 -26.23 -0.03 31.84
N ALA A 616 -26.92 -1.17 31.72
CA ALA A 616 -27.10 -1.86 30.43
C ALA A 616 -28.29 -1.28 29.64
N GLY A 617 -29.14 -0.49 30.32
CA GLY A 617 -30.31 0.13 29.73
C GLY A 617 -31.64 -0.62 29.98
N ASN A 618 -31.61 -1.72 30.74
CA ASN A 618 -32.85 -2.42 31.10
C ASN A 618 -33.69 -1.56 32.06
N LYS A 619 -35.02 -1.66 31.93
CA LYS A 619 -35.96 -0.78 32.64
C LYS A 619 -37.01 -1.55 33.39
N ALA A 620 -37.20 -1.20 34.66
CA ALA A 620 -38.38 -1.54 35.42
C ALA A 620 -39.24 -0.31 35.58
N VAL A 621 -40.54 -0.43 35.29
CA VAL A 621 -41.50 0.68 35.32
C VAL A 621 -42.63 0.36 36.29
N PHE A 622 -42.91 1.31 37.17
CA PHE A 622 -44.07 1.32 38.03
C PHE A 622 -44.98 2.49 37.64
N THR A 623 -46.26 2.25 37.53
CA THR A 623 -47.26 3.28 37.28
C THR A 623 -48.42 3.17 38.27
N SER A 624 -48.91 4.30 38.71
CA SER A 624 -50.12 4.35 39.58
C SER A 624 -50.93 5.59 39.31
N LYS A 625 -52.27 5.43 39.34
CA LYS A 625 -53.20 6.56 39.25
C LYS A 625 -53.34 7.23 40.61
N VAL A 626 -53.28 8.55 40.63
CA VAL A 626 -53.48 9.37 41.83
C VAL A 626 -54.52 10.46 41.52
N LYS A 627 -55.52 10.58 42.41
CA LYS A 627 -56.47 11.67 42.31
C LYS A 627 -55.90 12.93 42.94
N ALA A 628 -55.43 13.84 42.09
CA ALA A 628 -54.75 15.05 42.48
C ALA A 628 -55.74 16.22 42.65
N LYS A 629 -55.44 17.09 43.62
CA LYS A 629 -56.07 18.40 43.83
C LYS A 629 -54.98 19.45 43.91
N VAL A 630 -55.23 20.65 43.43
CA VAL A 630 -54.37 21.80 43.65
C VAL A 630 -54.91 22.57 44.86
N LYS A 631 -54.01 22.99 45.75
CA LYS A 631 -54.39 23.84 46.87
C LYS A 631 -54.83 25.18 46.29
N ALA A 632 -56.06 25.61 46.58
CA ALA A 632 -56.45 26.98 46.21
C ALA A 632 -55.48 27.98 46.83
N ALA A 633 -55.07 28.93 46.00
CA ALA A 633 -54.12 29.99 46.40
C ALA A 633 -54.73 30.85 47.49
#